data_a4dfdeca130da8511e37dfc1b31fc2ea
#
_entry.id   a4dfdeca130da8511e37dfc1b31fc2ea
#
_cell.length_a   1.000
_cell.length_b   1.000
_cell.length_c   1.000
_cell.angle_alpha   90.00
_cell.angle_beta   90.00
_cell.angle_gamma   90.00
#
_symmetry.space_group_name_H-M   'P 1'
#
loop_
_entity.id
_entity.type
_entity.pdbx_description
1 polymer ?
#
loop_
_entity_poly.entity_id
_entity_poly.type
_entity_poly.pdbx_seq_one_letter_code
_entity_poly.pdbx_strand_id
1 'polypeptide(L)'
;LVPVANSSNLLAGRVPGVMTRQNSGLPGGENTQIRIRSFSEAPLVLVDGVQMDFSRIDQNDIESISVLKDASAAVYGARAGNGVVLVTTKRGQSGKPKISYSSNLTLQSATAFLDHVSASQYVELVREANLNDFNDANATFTELDVENYSNKIQGYEGGNWVDALIKNNAPMHQHNLSVSGGNENVKYFTSFGYVDQESFFNSRDFDYRRYNTRSNIDIKINERINFFVDLSYRQDIRERPSKTALSNIWIDLSTAQPIYPTTLSNNIKVPDPSVSSVSYSGSTTGNRNPIARSDRSIFGTYDRLDNTFRGKIGFKYKVPGVDGLTLGTDIN
;
A
#
# COMPACT_ATOMS: atom_id res chain seq x y z
N LEU A 1 1.47 17.96 3.90
CA LEU A 1 1.23 16.73 3.13
C LEU A 1 0.74 15.66 4.11
N VAL A 2 -0.28 14.89 3.72
CA VAL A 2 -0.68 13.71 4.49
C VAL A 2 0.32 12.61 4.16
N PRO A 3 0.95 11.97 5.15
CA PRO A 3 1.90 10.90 4.90
C PRO A 3 1.15 9.70 4.28
N VAL A 4 1.59 9.27 3.09
CA VAL A 4 1.07 8.10 2.39
C VAL A 4 2.23 7.24 1.92
N ALA A 5 2.08 5.91 1.96
CA ALA A 5 3.10 5.02 1.42
C ALA A 5 3.12 5.05 -0.12
N ASN A 6 1.95 5.20 -0.73
CA ASN A 6 1.78 5.28 -2.18
C ASN A 6 1.36 6.69 -2.61
N SER A 7 2.17 7.34 -3.44
CA SER A 7 1.92 8.72 -3.88
C SER A 7 0.63 8.88 -4.69
N SER A 8 0.11 7.80 -5.29
CA SER A 8 -1.19 7.84 -5.98
C SER A 8 -2.35 8.22 -5.05
N ASN A 9 -2.21 7.95 -3.75
CA ASN A 9 -3.20 8.33 -2.74
C ASN A 9 -3.21 9.84 -2.43
N LEU A 10 -2.17 10.59 -2.85
CA LEU A 10 -2.14 12.05 -2.68
C LEU A 10 -3.25 12.78 -3.44
N LEU A 11 -3.74 12.20 -4.52
CA LEU A 11 -4.78 12.80 -5.35
C LEU A 11 -6.19 12.54 -4.82
N ALA A 12 -6.34 11.61 -3.90
CA ALA A 12 -7.63 11.21 -3.34
C ALA A 12 -8.35 12.40 -2.66
N GLY A 13 -9.52 12.75 -3.18
CA GLY A 13 -10.36 13.83 -2.63
C GLY A 13 -9.79 15.25 -2.71
N ARG A 14 -8.64 15.48 -3.37
CA ARG A 14 -7.95 16.76 -3.42
C ARG A 14 -8.02 17.47 -4.75
N VAL A 15 -8.25 16.74 -5.83
CA VAL A 15 -8.31 17.29 -7.17
C VAL A 15 -9.70 17.06 -7.74
N PRO A 16 -10.49 18.11 -8.01
CA PRO A 16 -11.82 17.95 -8.56
C PRO A 16 -11.81 17.14 -9.85
N GLY A 17 -12.69 16.13 -9.95
CA GLY A 17 -12.81 15.25 -11.12
C GLY A 17 -11.71 14.22 -11.24
N VAL A 18 -10.88 14.03 -10.23
CA VAL A 18 -9.96 12.88 -10.10
C VAL A 18 -10.57 11.88 -9.11
N MET A 19 -10.75 10.66 -9.56
CA MET A 19 -11.19 9.54 -8.74
C MET A 19 -10.00 8.62 -8.50
N THR A 20 -9.86 8.17 -7.26
CA THR A 20 -8.85 7.17 -6.91
C THR A 20 -9.54 5.98 -6.28
N ARG A 21 -9.10 4.79 -6.65
CA ARG A 21 -9.54 3.52 -6.06
C ARG A 21 -8.34 2.72 -5.61
N GLN A 22 -8.23 2.55 -4.31
CA GLN A 22 -7.23 1.65 -3.72
C GLN A 22 -7.78 0.22 -3.74
N ASN A 23 -7.05 -0.70 -4.38
CA ASN A 23 -7.51 -2.08 -4.54
C ASN A 23 -7.01 -3.01 -3.42
N SER A 24 -6.06 -2.56 -2.61
CA SER A 24 -5.48 -3.34 -1.51
C SER A 24 -5.01 -2.40 -0.41
N GLY A 25 -5.19 -2.82 0.84
CA GLY A 25 -4.62 -2.17 2.02
C GLY A 25 -3.31 -2.83 2.50
N LEU A 26 -2.78 -3.79 1.75
CA LEU A 26 -1.55 -4.47 2.14
C LEU A 26 -0.34 -3.54 1.99
N PRO A 27 0.61 -3.57 2.92
CA PRO A 27 1.82 -2.77 2.86
C PRO A 27 2.57 -2.94 1.55
N GLY A 28 2.89 -1.81 0.91
CA GLY A 28 3.56 -1.80 -0.40
C GLY A 28 2.80 -2.48 -1.54
N GLY A 29 1.60 -3.00 -1.29
CA GLY A 29 0.70 -3.62 -2.26
C GLY A 29 -0.48 -2.75 -2.67
N GLU A 30 -0.50 -1.51 -2.23
CA GLU A 30 -1.55 -0.51 -2.50
C GLU A 30 -1.57 -0.17 -4.00
N ASN A 31 -2.28 -0.96 -4.77
CA ASN A 31 -2.46 -0.68 -6.20
C ASN A 31 -3.59 0.35 -6.36
N THR A 32 -3.24 1.62 -6.24
CA THR A 32 -4.19 2.72 -6.37
C THR A 32 -4.32 3.11 -7.83
N GLN A 33 -5.51 2.89 -8.37
CA GLN A 33 -5.89 3.33 -9.69
C GLN A 33 -6.33 4.79 -9.65
N ILE A 34 -5.81 5.59 -10.58
CA ILE A 34 -6.21 6.99 -10.78
C ILE A 34 -7.07 7.03 -12.04
N ARG A 35 -8.20 7.73 -11.97
CA ARG A 35 -9.09 8.01 -13.11
C ARG A 35 -9.46 9.48 -13.12
N ILE A 36 -9.49 10.06 -14.30
CA ILE A 36 -9.93 11.44 -14.48
C ILE A 36 -11.35 11.40 -15.05
N ARG A 37 -12.31 12.01 -14.34
CA ARG A 37 -13.73 11.97 -14.66
C ARG A 37 -14.24 10.51 -14.72
N SER A 38 -15.04 10.18 -15.73
CA SER A 38 -15.61 8.84 -15.91
C SER A 38 -14.84 7.98 -16.91
N PHE A 39 -13.61 8.35 -17.27
CA PHE A 39 -12.80 7.54 -18.16
C PHE A 39 -12.46 6.17 -17.57
N SER A 40 -12.54 5.13 -18.37
CA SER A 40 -12.29 3.76 -17.93
C SER A 40 -10.80 3.45 -17.72
N GLU A 41 -9.95 4.14 -18.46
CA GLU A 41 -8.51 3.91 -18.50
C GLU A 41 -7.75 4.89 -17.59
N ALA A 42 -6.53 4.52 -17.24
CA ALA A 42 -5.65 5.38 -16.47
C ALA A 42 -5.16 6.61 -17.28
N PRO A 43 -4.98 7.78 -16.64
CA PRO A 43 -4.40 8.94 -17.31
C PRO A 43 -2.93 8.72 -17.65
N LEU A 44 -2.43 9.49 -18.61
CA LEU A 44 -1.00 9.60 -18.87
C LEU A 44 -0.33 10.33 -17.69
N VAL A 45 0.64 9.71 -17.04
CA VAL A 45 1.42 10.36 -15.96
C VAL A 45 2.79 10.71 -16.51
N LEU A 46 3.15 11.99 -16.42
CA LEU A 46 4.45 12.52 -16.81
C LEU A 46 5.15 13.16 -15.62
N VAL A 47 6.35 12.70 -15.32
CA VAL A 47 7.21 13.23 -14.27
C VAL A 47 8.43 13.85 -14.91
N ASP A 48 8.56 15.15 -14.76
CA ASP A 48 9.59 15.95 -15.44
C ASP A 48 9.67 15.66 -16.94
N GLY A 49 8.47 15.40 -17.56
CA GLY A 49 8.31 15.09 -18.97
C GLY A 49 8.45 13.62 -19.35
N VAL A 50 8.82 12.74 -18.44
CA VAL A 50 9.00 11.30 -18.69
C VAL A 50 7.76 10.53 -18.23
N GLN A 51 7.24 9.62 -19.08
CA GLN A 51 6.13 8.76 -18.69
C GLN A 51 6.54 7.77 -17.61
N MET A 52 5.81 7.75 -16.50
CA MET A 52 6.06 6.81 -15.42
C MET A 52 4.83 6.58 -14.53
N ASP A 53 4.89 5.52 -13.74
CA ASP A 53 3.90 5.24 -12.72
C ASP A 53 4.03 6.23 -11.56
N PHE A 54 2.95 6.92 -11.23
CA PHE A 54 2.92 7.91 -10.15
C PHE A 54 3.21 7.31 -8.77
N SER A 55 2.86 6.06 -8.55
CA SER A 55 3.15 5.35 -7.29
C SER A 55 4.65 5.24 -6.98
N ARG A 56 5.51 5.40 -8.00
CA ARG A 56 6.96 5.21 -7.87
C ARG A 56 7.75 6.46 -7.48
N ILE A 57 7.08 7.60 -7.28
CA ILE A 57 7.71 8.84 -6.83
C ILE A 57 7.54 8.95 -5.32
N ASP A 58 8.54 9.49 -4.62
CA ASP A 58 8.35 9.91 -3.23
C ASP A 58 7.58 11.23 -3.18
N GLN A 59 6.58 11.31 -2.29
CA GLN A 59 5.77 12.51 -2.13
C GLN A 59 6.60 13.74 -1.73
N ASN A 60 7.69 13.51 -0.98
CA ASN A 60 8.56 14.60 -0.50
C ASN A 60 9.43 15.18 -1.62
N ASP A 61 9.59 14.46 -2.74
CA ASP A 61 10.32 14.94 -3.92
C ASP A 61 9.45 15.78 -4.87
N ILE A 62 8.12 15.81 -4.65
CA ILE A 62 7.18 16.52 -5.51
C ILE A 62 7.16 18.01 -5.16
N GLU A 63 7.34 18.85 -6.17
CA GLU A 63 7.15 20.30 -6.09
C GLU A 63 5.69 20.67 -6.40
N SER A 64 5.17 20.15 -7.52
CA SER A 64 3.80 20.44 -7.96
C SER A 64 3.18 19.30 -8.76
N ILE A 65 1.84 19.22 -8.73
CA ILE A 65 1.05 18.30 -9.54
C ILE A 65 0.01 19.13 -10.27
N SER A 66 -0.06 18.96 -11.61
CA SER A 66 -1.07 19.55 -12.45
C SER A 66 -1.85 18.47 -13.18
N VAL A 67 -3.19 18.56 -13.20
CA VAL A 67 -4.03 17.61 -13.88
C VAL A 67 -4.68 18.28 -15.08
N LEU A 68 -4.30 17.87 -16.28
CA LEU A 68 -4.84 18.36 -17.53
C LEU A 68 -6.02 17.49 -17.97
N LYS A 69 -7.11 18.15 -18.32
CA LYS A 69 -8.36 17.53 -18.74
C LYS A 69 -8.76 18.11 -20.08
N ASP A 70 -9.46 17.34 -20.88
CA ASP A 70 -10.03 17.79 -22.15
C ASP A 70 -8.97 18.32 -23.15
N ALA A 71 -9.27 19.42 -23.81
CA ALA A 71 -8.43 20.01 -24.85
C ALA A 71 -6.99 20.34 -24.40
N SER A 72 -6.79 20.65 -23.11
CA SER A 72 -5.44 20.92 -22.57
C SER A 72 -4.53 19.67 -22.57
N ALA A 73 -5.11 18.47 -22.56
CA ALA A 73 -4.37 17.22 -22.65
C ALA A 73 -3.97 16.86 -24.09
N ALA A 74 -4.64 17.43 -25.11
CA ALA A 74 -4.44 17.09 -26.53
C ALA A 74 -3.00 17.35 -27.03
N VAL A 75 -2.28 18.29 -26.42
CA VAL A 75 -0.88 18.59 -26.72
C VAL A 75 0.03 17.36 -26.53
N TYR A 76 -0.39 16.41 -25.69
CA TYR A 76 0.36 15.18 -25.39
C TYR A 76 -0.02 13.98 -26.28
N GLY A 77 -0.84 14.24 -27.33
CA GLY A 77 -1.23 13.26 -28.35
C GLY A 77 -2.28 12.25 -27.90
N ALA A 78 -2.45 11.19 -28.68
CA ALA A 78 -3.50 10.19 -28.48
C ALA A 78 -3.47 9.48 -27.10
N ARG A 79 -2.29 9.32 -26.51
CA ARG A 79 -2.14 8.72 -25.16
C ARG A 79 -2.75 9.56 -24.04
N ALA A 80 -3.03 10.82 -24.30
CA ALA A 80 -3.60 11.76 -23.34
C ALA A 80 -5.14 11.80 -23.38
N GLY A 81 -5.79 10.94 -24.15
CA GLY A 81 -7.25 10.89 -24.29
C GLY A 81 -7.99 10.74 -22.96
N ASN A 82 -7.38 10.08 -21.97
CA ASN A 82 -7.93 9.90 -20.62
C ASN A 82 -7.43 10.98 -19.63
N GLY A 83 -6.84 12.07 -20.13
CA GLY A 83 -6.23 13.14 -19.33
C GLY A 83 -4.76 12.88 -19.02
N VAL A 84 -4.11 13.92 -18.48
CA VAL A 84 -2.68 13.90 -18.14
C VAL A 84 -2.47 14.38 -16.71
N VAL A 85 -1.63 13.68 -15.97
CA VAL A 85 -1.10 14.11 -14.67
C VAL A 85 0.35 14.52 -14.87
N LEU A 86 0.61 15.82 -14.75
CA LEU A 86 1.96 16.39 -14.80
C LEU A 86 2.50 16.51 -13.40
N VAL A 87 3.64 15.92 -13.14
CA VAL A 87 4.35 16.00 -11.87
C VAL A 87 5.68 16.68 -12.10
N THR A 88 5.93 17.74 -11.36
CA THR A 88 7.22 18.43 -11.33
C THR A 88 7.92 18.08 -10.03
N THR A 89 9.17 17.65 -10.12
CA THR A 89 9.97 17.36 -8.94
C THR A 89 10.77 18.57 -8.47
N LYS A 90 11.12 18.57 -7.18
CA LYS A 90 11.91 19.63 -6.55
C LYS A 90 13.28 19.76 -7.22
N ARG A 91 13.71 21.01 -7.41
CA ARG A 91 15.00 21.36 -7.97
C ARG A 91 15.78 22.29 -7.03
N GLY A 92 17.07 22.38 -7.25
CA GLY A 92 17.92 23.30 -6.53
C GLY A 92 17.57 24.76 -6.82
N GLN A 93 17.81 25.63 -5.83
CA GLN A 93 17.68 27.07 -5.95
C GLN A 93 19.02 27.71 -5.63
N SER A 94 19.30 28.89 -6.23
CA SER A 94 20.50 29.65 -5.87
C SER A 94 20.42 30.11 -4.43
N GLY A 95 21.49 29.93 -3.68
CA GLY A 95 21.57 30.29 -2.27
C GLY A 95 22.42 29.32 -1.46
N LYS A 96 22.50 29.61 -0.16
CA LYS A 96 23.23 28.76 0.77
C LYS A 96 22.54 27.35 0.84
N PRO A 97 23.31 26.29 1.07
CA PRO A 97 22.73 24.97 1.26
C PRO A 97 21.65 24.96 2.35
N LYS A 98 20.48 24.43 2.02
CA LYS A 98 19.37 24.23 2.94
C LYS A 98 19.17 22.74 3.16
N ILE A 99 19.32 22.31 4.41
CA ILE A 99 19.08 20.93 4.82
C ILE A 99 17.67 20.90 5.43
N SER A 100 16.87 19.91 5.03
CA SER A 100 15.54 19.68 5.57
C SER A 100 15.40 18.20 5.94
N TYR A 101 14.95 17.96 7.17
CA TYR A 101 14.61 16.63 7.64
C TYR A 101 13.14 16.63 8.10
N SER A 102 12.41 15.60 7.70
CA SER A 102 11.05 15.32 8.17
C SER A 102 10.91 13.89 8.61
N SER A 103 10.17 13.69 9.70
CA SER A 103 9.82 12.38 10.23
C SER A 103 8.32 12.35 10.51
N ASN A 104 7.66 11.30 10.09
CA ASN A 104 6.23 11.09 10.33
C ASN A 104 6.00 9.69 10.90
N LEU A 105 5.18 9.62 11.94
CA LEU A 105 4.60 8.38 12.46
C LEU A 105 3.09 8.42 12.16
N THR A 106 2.60 7.42 11.46
CA THR A 106 1.19 7.27 11.13
C THR A 106 0.69 5.95 11.70
N LEU A 107 -0.44 5.97 12.39
CA LEU A 107 -1.14 4.76 12.81
C LEU A 107 -2.28 4.51 11.81
N GLN A 108 -2.23 3.36 11.17
CA GLN A 108 -3.20 2.95 10.18
C GLN A 108 -4.18 1.95 10.78
N SER A 109 -5.47 2.10 10.48
CA SER A 109 -6.52 1.15 10.87
C SER A 109 -7.44 0.90 9.69
N ALA A 110 -8.07 -0.26 9.67
CA ALA A 110 -9.13 -0.52 8.71
C ALA A 110 -10.34 0.34 9.03
N THR A 111 -10.99 0.87 7.99
CA THR A 111 -12.15 1.75 8.15
C THR A 111 -13.41 1.00 8.52
N ALA A 112 -13.54 -0.24 8.08
CA ALA A 112 -14.65 -1.14 8.44
C ALA A 112 -14.24 -2.60 8.20
N PHE A 113 -14.77 -3.48 9.04
CA PHE A 113 -14.87 -4.91 8.82
C PHE A 113 -16.32 -5.31 8.88
N LEU A 114 -16.65 -6.47 8.29
CA LEU A 114 -17.94 -7.07 8.49
C LEU A 114 -18.07 -7.52 9.95
N ASP A 115 -19.15 -7.16 10.59
CA ASP A 115 -19.46 -7.65 11.92
C ASP A 115 -19.72 -9.17 11.85
N HIS A 116 -19.08 -9.90 12.73
CA HIS A 116 -19.25 -11.34 12.85
C HIS A 116 -20.12 -11.62 14.08
N VAL A 117 -21.00 -12.60 13.93
CA VAL A 117 -21.82 -13.06 15.05
C VAL A 117 -20.96 -13.74 16.11
N SER A 118 -21.37 -13.67 17.37
CA SER A 118 -20.75 -14.41 18.46
C SER A 118 -21.02 -15.92 18.34
N ALA A 119 -20.26 -16.73 19.10
CA ALA A 119 -20.48 -18.18 19.08
C ALA A 119 -21.91 -18.57 19.52
N SER A 120 -22.43 -17.92 20.54
CA SER A 120 -23.83 -18.17 20.99
C SER A 120 -24.86 -17.78 19.95
N GLN A 121 -24.72 -16.60 19.31
CA GLN A 121 -25.58 -16.19 18.23
C GLN A 121 -25.51 -17.13 17.02
N TYR A 122 -24.30 -17.60 16.67
CA TYR A 122 -24.13 -18.57 15.59
C TYR A 122 -24.88 -19.87 15.88
N VAL A 123 -24.74 -20.42 17.09
CA VAL A 123 -25.42 -21.65 17.51
C VAL A 123 -26.94 -21.45 17.46
N GLU A 124 -27.46 -20.32 17.93
CA GLU A 124 -28.86 -19.97 17.88
C GLU A 124 -29.39 -19.90 16.43
N LEU A 125 -28.67 -19.24 15.53
CA LEU A 125 -29.04 -19.17 14.11
C LEU A 125 -29.03 -20.55 13.44
N VAL A 126 -28.07 -21.43 13.77
CA VAL A 126 -28.04 -22.81 13.26
C VAL A 126 -29.23 -23.60 13.78
N ARG A 127 -29.63 -23.43 15.04
CA ARG A 127 -30.83 -24.06 15.60
C ARG A 127 -32.11 -23.59 14.90
N GLU A 128 -32.22 -22.29 14.62
CA GLU A 128 -33.32 -21.72 13.85
C GLU A 128 -33.38 -22.30 12.43
N ALA A 129 -32.23 -22.39 11.75
CA ALA A 129 -32.13 -23.00 10.43
C ALA A 129 -32.58 -24.49 10.46
N ASN A 130 -32.10 -25.27 11.45
CA ASN A 130 -32.49 -26.66 11.61
C ASN A 130 -33.98 -26.82 11.88
N LEU A 131 -34.59 -25.92 12.66
CA LEU A 131 -36.04 -25.93 12.90
C LEU A 131 -36.80 -25.71 11.59
N ASN A 132 -36.35 -24.77 10.76
CA ASN A 132 -36.97 -24.45 9.48
C ASN A 132 -36.80 -25.56 8.43
N ASP A 133 -35.63 -26.17 8.36
CA ASP A 133 -35.27 -27.14 7.32
C ASP A 133 -35.73 -28.57 7.70
N PHE A 134 -35.61 -28.93 8.99
CA PHE A 134 -35.81 -30.31 9.47
C PHE A 134 -36.92 -30.44 10.52
N ASN A 135 -37.53 -29.32 10.91
CA ASN A 135 -38.50 -29.25 12.02
C ASN A 135 -37.91 -29.76 13.35
N ASP A 136 -36.61 -29.69 13.53
CA ASP A 136 -35.86 -30.07 14.73
C ASP A 136 -34.77 -29.04 15.04
N ALA A 137 -35.01 -28.15 15.97
CA ALA A 137 -34.05 -27.13 16.40
C ALA A 137 -32.78 -27.74 17.02
N ASN A 138 -32.84 -28.95 17.54
CA ASN A 138 -31.75 -29.60 18.25
C ASN A 138 -30.93 -30.55 17.35
N ALA A 139 -31.18 -30.58 16.05
CA ALA A 139 -30.49 -31.50 15.12
C ALA A 139 -28.93 -31.37 15.14
N THR A 140 -28.40 -30.18 15.43
CA THR A 140 -26.94 -29.94 15.50
C THR A 140 -26.49 -29.47 16.88
N PHE A 141 -27.20 -28.50 17.46
CA PHE A 141 -26.90 -27.90 18.77
C PHE A 141 -28.17 -27.89 19.63
N THR A 142 -27.97 -28.05 20.92
CA THR A 142 -29.04 -28.00 21.93
C THR A 142 -29.21 -26.59 22.50
N GLU A 143 -30.27 -26.33 23.26
CA GLU A 143 -30.42 -25.06 24.00
C GLU A 143 -29.32 -24.86 25.05
N LEU A 144 -28.86 -25.95 25.65
CA LEU A 144 -27.74 -25.94 26.59
C LEU A 144 -26.43 -25.49 25.91
N ASP A 145 -26.23 -25.79 24.62
CA ASP A 145 -25.05 -25.32 23.88
C ASP A 145 -25.08 -23.81 23.71
N VAL A 146 -26.24 -23.19 23.46
CA VAL A 146 -26.39 -21.72 23.42
C VAL A 146 -25.99 -21.10 24.76
N GLU A 147 -26.50 -21.69 25.88
CA GLU A 147 -26.16 -21.22 27.23
C GLU A 147 -24.67 -21.39 27.52
N ASN A 148 -24.07 -22.53 27.17
CA ASN A 148 -22.65 -22.81 27.37
C ASN A 148 -21.75 -21.82 26.62
N TYR A 149 -22.04 -21.50 25.34
CA TYR A 149 -21.32 -20.50 24.58
C TYR A 149 -21.54 -19.08 25.10
N SER A 150 -22.77 -18.76 25.59
CA SER A 150 -23.04 -17.46 26.21
C SER A 150 -22.22 -17.24 27.47
N ASN A 151 -22.12 -18.28 28.30
CA ASN A 151 -21.40 -18.27 29.57
C ASN A 151 -19.88 -18.56 29.40
N LYS A 152 -19.42 -18.85 28.16
CA LYS A 152 -18.03 -19.20 27.85
C LYS A 152 -17.48 -20.29 28.77
N ILE A 153 -18.25 -21.35 28.97
CA ILE A 153 -17.82 -22.49 29.77
C ILE A 153 -16.64 -23.18 29.08
N GLN A 154 -15.78 -23.83 29.86
CA GLN A 154 -14.61 -24.54 29.35
C GLN A 154 -15.00 -25.49 28.19
N GLY A 155 -14.38 -25.28 27.03
CA GLY A 155 -14.68 -25.98 25.78
C GLY A 155 -15.71 -25.29 24.90
N TYR A 156 -16.35 -24.21 25.38
CA TYR A 156 -17.35 -23.38 24.68
C TYR A 156 -16.93 -21.91 24.63
N GLU A 157 -15.63 -21.61 24.66
CA GLU A 157 -15.11 -20.23 24.67
C GLU A 157 -15.38 -19.52 23.35
N GLY A 158 -15.45 -20.29 22.25
CA GLY A 158 -15.53 -19.75 20.91
C GLY A 158 -14.32 -18.90 20.51
N GLY A 159 -14.40 -18.20 19.41
CA GLY A 159 -13.32 -17.33 18.91
C GLY A 159 -13.81 -16.13 18.15
N ASN A 160 -13.22 -14.96 18.45
CA ASN A 160 -13.34 -13.78 17.59
C ASN A 160 -12.17 -13.78 16.58
N TRP A 161 -12.44 -14.29 15.41
CA TRP A 161 -11.43 -14.46 14.35
C TRP A 161 -10.93 -13.14 13.77
N VAL A 162 -11.78 -12.11 13.75
CA VAL A 162 -11.40 -10.78 13.29
C VAL A 162 -10.39 -10.16 14.25
N ASP A 163 -10.71 -10.10 15.54
CA ASP A 163 -9.81 -9.52 16.55
C ASP A 163 -8.49 -10.29 16.69
N ALA A 164 -8.56 -11.63 16.50
CA ALA A 164 -7.36 -12.45 16.55
C ALA A 164 -6.44 -12.25 15.33
N LEU A 165 -7.01 -11.93 14.16
CA LEU A 165 -6.26 -11.75 12.91
C LEU A 165 -5.81 -10.30 12.69
N ILE A 166 -6.62 -9.31 13.07
CA ILE A 166 -6.50 -7.91 12.68
C ILE A 166 -6.20 -7.03 13.91
N LYS A 167 -5.24 -6.14 13.75
CA LYS A 167 -4.94 -5.08 14.73
C LYS A 167 -5.45 -3.72 14.25
N ASN A 168 -5.88 -2.90 15.19
CA ASN A 168 -6.45 -1.58 14.90
C ASN A 168 -5.42 -0.49 14.64
N ASN A 169 -4.16 -0.70 14.97
CA ASN A 169 -3.13 0.34 14.88
C ASN A 169 -1.86 -0.25 14.25
N ALA A 170 -1.77 -0.19 12.93
CA ALA A 170 -0.56 -0.58 12.21
C ALA A 170 0.35 0.64 12.03
N PRO A 171 1.55 0.68 12.62
CA PRO A 171 2.44 1.82 12.50
C PRO A 171 3.07 1.89 11.11
N MET A 172 3.26 3.12 10.64
CA MET A 172 4.05 3.44 9.46
C MET A 172 5.00 4.57 9.81
N HIS A 173 6.28 4.32 9.69
CA HIS A 173 7.35 5.29 9.88
C HIS A 173 7.83 5.82 8.54
N GLN A 174 7.98 7.14 8.43
CA GLN A 174 8.54 7.78 7.25
C GLN A 174 9.59 8.78 7.66
N HIS A 175 10.75 8.73 7.03
CA HIS A 175 11.84 9.68 7.20
C HIS A 175 12.26 10.22 5.84
N ASN A 176 12.46 11.52 5.75
CA ASN A 176 12.97 12.15 4.55
C ASN A 176 14.02 13.19 4.93
N LEU A 177 15.19 13.09 4.29
CA LEU A 177 16.28 14.05 4.39
C LEU A 177 16.51 14.65 3.00
N SER A 178 16.58 15.96 2.90
CA SER A 178 16.90 16.61 1.64
C SER A 178 17.89 17.76 1.84
N VAL A 179 18.71 17.97 0.81
CA VAL A 179 19.65 19.07 0.72
C VAL A 179 19.43 19.76 -0.61
N SER A 180 19.23 21.07 -0.59
CA SER A 180 19.09 21.89 -1.79
C SER A 180 19.95 23.15 -1.68
N GLY A 181 20.48 23.61 -2.80
CA GLY A 181 21.30 24.82 -2.82
C GLY A 181 21.89 25.06 -4.20
N GLY A 182 22.81 26.00 -4.27
CA GLY A 182 23.54 26.29 -5.49
C GLY A 182 23.95 27.73 -5.62
N ASN A 183 24.51 28.05 -6.74
CA ASN A 183 24.88 29.39 -7.17
C ASN A 183 24.24 29.70 -8.54
N GLU A 184 24.68 30.76 -9.22
CA GLU A 184 24.15 31.13 -10.53
C GLU A 184 24.43 30.07 -11.61
N ASN A 185 25.51 29.29 -11.45
CA ASN A 185 25.99 28.33 -12.44
C ASN A 185 25.55 26.88 -12.13
N VAL A 186 25.49 26.51 -10.86
CA VAL A 186 25.16 25.13 -10.46
C VAL A 186 24.09 25.16 -9.38
N LYS A 187 22.98 24.45 -9.60
CA LYS A 187 21.90 24.24 -8.63
C LYS A 187 21.71 22.76 -8.43
N TYR A 188 21.47 22.36 -7.21
CA TYR A 188 21.28 20.95 -6.87
C TYR A 188 20.19 20.74 -5.84
N PHE A 189 19.48 19.64 -5.99
CA PHE A 189 18.56 19.06 -5.01
C PHE A 189 18.90 17.59 -4.87
N THR A 190 19.10 17.12 -3.65
CA THR A 190 19.30 15.70 -3.36
C THR A 190 18.42 15.30 -2.18
N SER A 191 17.75 14.17 -2.26
CA SER A 191 16.91 13.63 -1.20
C SER A 191 17.22 12.16 -0.95
N PHE A 192 16.93 11.75 0.29
CA PHE A 192 16.91 10.36 0.74
C PHE A 192 15.63 10.14 1.55
N GLY A 193 14.86 9.13 1.18
CA GLY A 193 13.62 8.75 1.85
C GLY A 193 13.67 7.31 2.35
N TYR A 194 13.09 7.08 3.51
CA TYR A 194 12.85 5.78 4.10
C TYR A 194 11.40 5.64 4.53
N VAL A 195 10.78 4.50 4.25
CA VAL A 195 9.45 4.13 4.72
C VAL A 195 9.51 2.71 5.28
N ASP A 196 8.94 2.53 6.44
CA ASP A 196 8.69 1.25 7.08
C ASP A 196 7.22 1.19 7.46
N GLN A 197 6.49 0.24 6.88
CA GLN A 197 5.05 0.11 7.03
C GLN A 197 4.71 -1.31 7.48
N GLU A 198 4.12 -1.42 8.66
CA GLU A 198 3.54 -2.66 9.14
C GLU A 198 2.13 -2.88 8.58
N SER A 199 1.74 -4.14 8.51
CA SER A 199 0.38 -4.54 8.17
C SER A 199 -0.58 -4.39 9.34
N PHE A 200 -1.87 -4.30 9.03
CA PHE A 200 -2.94 -4.43 10.00
C PHE A 200 -3.19 -5.88 10.47
N PHE A 201 -2.48 -6.89 9.94
CA PHE A 201 -2.51 -8.24 10.50
C PHE A 201 -1.74 -8.30 11.84
N ASN A 202 -2.21 -9.10 12.79
CA ASN A 202 -1.52 -9.33 14.06
C ASN A 202 -0.19 -10.05 13.87
N SER A 203 -0.08 -10.90 12.85
CA SER A 203 1.18 -11.46 12.41
C SER A 203 2.14 -10.35 11.95
N ARG A 204 3.41 -10.43 12.39
CA ARG A 204 4.48 -9.55 11.91
C ARG A 204 5.10 -10.04 10.60
N ASP A 205 4.40 -10.86 9.85
CA ASP A 205 4.88 -11.51 8.64
C ASP A 205 4.56 -10.74 7.36
N PHE A 206 4.09 -9.50 7.49
CA PHE A 206 3.77 -8.63 6.38
C PHE A 206 4.51 -7.31 6.53
N ASP A 207 5.75 -7.28 6.06
CA ASP A 207 6.60 -6.11 6.15
C ASP A 207 6.79 -5.44 4.80
N TYR A 208 6.78 -4.13 4.81
CA TYR A 208 7.16 -3.32 3.65
C TYR A 208 8.15 -2.25 4.05
N ARG A 209 9.30 -2.27 3.40
CA ARG A 209 10.34 -1.25 3.53
C ARG A 209 10.66 -0.65 2.18
N ARG A 210 10.85 0.66 2.15
CA ARG A 210 11.22 1.39 0.96
C ARG A 210 12.37 2.34 1.25
N TYR A 211 13.36 2.29 0.38
CA TYR A 211 14.44 3.28 0.30
C TYR A 211 14.35 3.99 -1.03
N ASN A 212 14.46 5.30 -1.03
CA ASN A 212 14.51 6.07 -2.26
C ASN A 212 15.53 7.20 -2.14
N THR A 213 16.19 7.49 -3.24
CA THR A 213 17.05 8.66 -3.37
C THR A 213 16.81 9.33 -4.71
N ARG A 214 16.96 10.65 -4.72
CA ARG A 214 16.86 11.48 -5.92
C ARG A 214 17.97 12.51 -5.89
N SER A 215 18.53 12.81 -7.08
CA SER A 215 19.46 13.92 -7.26
C SER A 215 19.14 14.62 -8.57
N ASN A 216 18.79 15.90 -8.49
CA ASN A 216 18.53 16.77 -9.63
C ASN A 216 19.59 17.87 -9.62
N ILE A 217 20.38 17.97 -10.70
CA ILE A 217 21.47 18.92 -10.84
C ILE A 217 21.26 19.70 -12.15
N ASP A 218 21.22 21.03 -12.03
CA ASP A 218 21.15 21.95 -13.16
C ASP A 218 22.46 22.73 -13.24
N ILE A 219 23.12 22.74 -14.41
CA ILE A 219 24.39 23.37 -14.66
C ILE A 219 24.26 24.37 -15.81
N LYS A 220 24.47 25.65 -15.53
CA LYS A 220 24.57 26.70 -16.53
C LYS A 220 26.04 26.81 -16.97
N ILE A 221 26.38 26.24 -18.14
CA ILE A 221 27.72 26.27 -18.66
C ILE A 221 28.09 27.70 -19.12
N ASN A 222 27.10 28.37 -19.77
CA ASN A 222 27.17 29.76 -20.17
C ASN A 222 25.76 30.32 -20.40
N GLU A 223 25.60 31.55 -20.88
CA GLU A 223 24.29 32.18 -21.13
C GLU A 223 23.39 31.43 -22.14
N ARG A 224 23.99 30.55 -22.95
CA ARG A 224 23.31 29.84 -24.03
C ARG A 224 23.12 28.35 -23.73
N ILE A 225 24.00 27.74 -22.93
CA ILE A 225 24.01 26.28 -22.71
C ILE A 225 23.72 25.98 -21.26
N ASN A 226 22.61 25.26 -21.05
CA ASN A 226 22.26 24.68 -19.78
C ASN A 226 22.26 23.14 -19.90
N PHE A 227 22.91 22.48 -18.98
CA PHE A 227 22.97 21.03 -18.86
C PHE A 227 22.22 20.60 -17.60
N PHE A 228 21.58 19.45 -17.62
CA PHE A 228 20.91 18.90 -16.44
C PHE A 228 21.10 17.40 -16.33
N VAL A 229 21.10 16.92 -15.09
CA VAL A 229 21.15 15.50 -14.73
C VAL A 229 20.12 15.24 -13.65
N ASP A 230 19.18 14.35 -13.91
CA ASP A 230 18.19 13.90 -12.95
C ASP A 230 18.39 12.39 -12.73
N LEU A 231 18.72 11.99 -11.52
CA LEU A 231 18.93 10.59 -11.13
C LEU A 231 17.95 10.21 -10.04
N SER A 232 17.41 9.02 -10.08
CA SER A 232 16.63 8.46 -8.98
C SER A 232 16.83 6.96 -8.85
N TYR A 233 16.88 6.51 -7.62
CA TYR A 233 16.91 5.09 -7.26
C TYR A 233 15.83 4.82 -6.22
N ARG A 234 15.15 3.70 -6.37
CA ARG A 234 14.17 3.22 -5.41
C ARG A 234 14.32 1.71 -5.24
N GLN A 235 14.29 1.28 -4.00
CA GLN A 235 14.23 -0.11 -3.60
C GLN A 235 12.99 -0.34 -2.75
N ASP A 236 12.17 -1.30 -3.17
CA ASP A 236 11.00 -1.80 -2.44
C ASP A 236 11.26 -3.22 -1.96
N ILE A 237 11.17 -3.45 -0.67
CA ILE A 237 11.32 -4.76 -0.03
C ILE A 237 9.95 -5.13 0.53
N ARG A 238 9.40 -6.26 0.09
CA ARG A 238 8.13 -6.82 0.57
C ARG A 238 8.34 -8.23 1.04
N GLU A 239 8.00 -8.46 2.28
CA GLU A 239 8.04 -9.78 2.91
C GLU A 239 6.62 -10.13 3.35
N ARG A 240 6.12 -11.31 2.97
CA ARG A 240 4.75 -11.73 3.28
C ARG A 240 4.58 -13.25 3.14
N PRO A 241 3.50 -13.83 3.69
CA PRO A 241 3.11 -15.20 3.40
C PRO A 241 2.89 -15.43 1.91
N SER A 242 2.90 -16.69 1.49
CA SER A 242 2.73 -17.07 0.09
C SER A 242 1.50 -16.42 -0.56
N LYS A 243 1.52 -16.28 -1.90
CA LYS A 243 0.38 -15.69 -2.63
C LYS A 243 -0.92 -16.47 -2.39
N THR A 244 -0.84 -17.79 -2.31
CA THR A 244 -2.00 -18.67 -2.09
C THR A 244 -2.58 -18.44 -0.70
N ALA A 245 -1.72 -18.31 0.32
CA ALA A 245 -2.16 -17.98 1.67
C ALA A 245 -2.90 -16.63 1.69
N LEU A 246 -2.31 -15.61 1.07
CA LEU A 246 -2.84 -14.26 1.03
C LEU A 246 -4.19 -14.15 0.29
N SER A 247 -4.35 -14.84 -0.84
CA SER A 247 -5.60 -14.81 -1.60
C SER A 247 -6.77 -15.45 -0.85
N ASN A 248 -6.48 -16.43 0.01
CA ASN A 248 -7.48 -17.20 0.72
C ASN A 248 -7.76 -16.71 2.15
N ILE A 249 -6.92 -15.84 2.71
CA ILE A 249 -7.07 -15.39 4.11
C ILE A 249 -8.45 -14.76 4.37
N TRP A 250 -8.96 -13.98 3.42
CA TRP A 250 -10.29 -13.35 3.52
C TRP A 250 -11.43 -14.34 3.36
N ILE A 251 -11.26 -15.35 2.50
CA ILE A 251 -12.24 -16.42 2.33
C ILE A 251 -12.30 -17.24 3.62
N ASP A 252 -11.14 -17.60 4.17
CA ASP A 252 -11.08 -18.37 5.40
C ASP A 252 -11.64 -17.57 6.59
N LEU A 253 -11.36 -16.25 6.66
CA LEU A 253 -11.92 -15.38 7.68
C LEU A 253 -13.46 -15.30 7.58
N SER A 254 -14.00 -15.13 6.37
CA SER A 254 -15.44 -15.01 6.16
C SER A 254 -16.21 -16.31 6.41
N THR A 255 -15.52 -17.46 6.36
CA THR A 255 -16.10 -18.78 6.59
C THR A 255 -15.73 -19.38 7.96
N ALA A 256 -14.89 -18.69 8.72
CA ALA A 256 -14.49 -19.12 10.05
C ALA A 256 -15.68 -19.12 11.02
N GLN A 257 -15.96 -20.27 11.58
CA GLN A 257 -17.08 -20.41 12.52
C GLN A 257 -16.66 -19.95 13.91
N PRO A 258 -17.44 -19.08 14.55
CA PRO A 258 -17.07 -18.49 15.84
C PRO A 258 -17.15 -19.48 17.02
N ILE A 259 -17.67 -20.67 16.81
CA ILE A 259 -17.70 -21.74 17.83
C ILE A 259 -16.33 -22.36 18.10
N TYR A 260 -15.37 -22.21 17.16
CA TYR A 260 -14.02 -22.72 17.35
C TYR A 260 -13.13 -21.65 17.99
N PRO A 261 -12.26 -22.03 18.96
CA PRO A 261 -11.26 -21.12 19.51
C PRO A 261 -10.24 -20.78 18.42
N THR A 262 -9.71 -19.56 18.43
CA THR A 262 -8.72 -19.10 17.45
C THR A 262 -7.38 -19.80 17.59
N THR A 263 -7.02 -20.22 18.81
CA THR A 263 -5.83 -20.99 19.16
C THR A 263 -6.23 -22.14 20.07
N LEU A 264 -5.51 -23.25 19.98
CA LEU A 264 -5.69 -24.35 20.92
C LEU A 264 -4.86 -24.07 22.18
N SER A 265 -5.45 -24.34 23.34
CA SER A 265 -4.67 -24.30 24.60
C SER A 265 -3.56 -25.35 24.55
N ASN A 266 -2.43 -25.08 25.23
CA ASN A 266 -1.26 -25.98 25.27
C ASN A 266 -1.55 -27.38 25.83
N ASN A 267 -2.74 -27.64 26.34
CA ASN A 267 -3.19 -28.91 26.90
C ASN A 267 -3.93 -29.81 25.91
N ILE A 268 -4.24 -29.33 24.69
CA ILE A 268 -4.84 -30.15 23.65
C ILE A 268 -3.70 -30.76 22.83
N LYS A 269 -3.47 -32.06 22.99
CA LYS A 269 -2.53 -32.81 22.16
C LYS A 269 -3.02 -32.81 20.72
N VAL A 270 -2.33 -32.05 19.87
CA VAL A 270 -2.54 -32.15 18.42
C VAL A 270 -1.95 -33.48 17.96
N PRO A 271 -2.68 -34.31 17.19
CA PRO A 271 -2.19 -35.61 16.76
C PRO A 271 -0.99 -35.61 15.82
N ASP A 272 -0.63 -34.44 15.25
CA ASP A 272 0.47 -34.33 14.28
C ASP A 272 1.67 -33.58 14.88
N PRO A 273 2.78 -34.28 15.19
CA PRO A 273 3.98 -33.67 15.75
C PRO A 273 4.79 -32.84 14.72
N SER A 274 4.41 -32.84 13.45
CA SER A 274 5.08 -32.02 12.41
C SER A 274 4.57 -30.59 12.33
N VAL A 275 3.51 -30.24 13.06
CA VAL A 275 2.99 -28.89 13.16
C VAL A 275 3.75 -28.13 14.23
N SER A 276 4.28 -26.94 13.87
CA SER A 276 5.05 -26.04 14.73
C SER A 276 4.46 -25.84 16.13
N SER A 277 5.25 -25.34 17.07
CA SER A 277 4.90 -25.09 18.48
C SER A 277 3.66 -24.25 18.75
N VAL A 278 3.05 -23.65 17.72
CA VAL A 278 1.78 -22.93 17.79
C VAL A 278 0.70 -23.81 17.18
N SER A 279 -0.20 -24.30 18.01
CA SER A 279 -1.31 -25.12 17.55
C SER A 279 -2.49 -24.23 17.15
N TYR A 280 -2.79 -24.22 15.86
CA TYR A 280 -3.97 -23.55 15.33
C TYR A 280 -5.16 -24.51 15.30
N SER A 281 -6.33 -24.04 15.73
CA SER A 281 -7.55 -24.81 15.59
C SER A 281 -8.05 -24.79 14.15
N GLY A 282 -8.74 -25.85 13.73
CA GLY A 282 -9.58 -25.80 12.53
C GLY A 282 -10.75 -24.84 12.76
N SER A 283 -11.05 -23.98 11.79
CA SER A 283 -12.13 -23.00 11.87
C SER A 283 -13.36 -23.40 11.08
N THR A 284 -13.25 -24.44 10.28
CA THR A 284 -14.31 -24.99 9.41
C THR A 284 -14.07 -26.48 9.19
N THR A 285 -15.03 -27.16 8.52
CA THR A 285 -14.91 -28.56 8.11
C THR A 285 -13.72 -28.86 7.18
N GLY A 286 -12.94 -27.87 6.75
CA GLY A 286 -11.78 -28.01 5.86
C GLY A 286 -10.44 -27.68 6.51
N ASN A 287 -10.31 -27.65 7.83
CA ASN A 287 -9.09 -27.29 8.58
C ASN A 287 -8.47 -25.95 8.13
N ARG A 288 -9.32 -25.01 7.71
CA ARG A 288 -8.90 -23.69 7.28
C ARG A 288 -8.77 -22.78 8.48
N ASN A 289 -7.67 -22.10 8.62
CA ASN A 289 -7.42 -21.15 9.69
C ASN A 289 -6.81 -19.85 9.15
N PRO A 290 -7.52 -18.72 9.22
CA PRO A 290 -7.04 -17.45 8.67
C PRO A 290 -5.80 -16.93 9.40
N ILE A 291 -5.63 -17.25 10.69
CA ILE A 291 -4.45 -16.83 11.47
C ILE A 291 -3.22 -17.62 11.01
N ALA A 292 -3.36 -18.95 10.84
CA ALA A 292 -2.29 -19.77 10.32
C ALA A 292 -1.85 -19.31 8.91
N ARG A 293 -2.80 -18.84 8.07
CA ARG A 293 -2.46 -18.29 6.74
C ARG A 293 -1.66 -16.99 6.82
N SER A 294 -1.74 -16.27 7.90
CA SER A 294 -0.94 -15.07 8.11
C SER A 294 0.50 -15.39 8.57
N ASP A 295 0.81 -16.64 8.90
CA ASP A 295 2.09 -17.09 9.41
C ASP A 295 2.97 -17.63 8.27
N ARG A 296 4.13 -16.99 8.03
CA ARG A 296 5.12 -17.37 7.02
C ARG A 296 5.76 -18.71 7.28
N SER A 297 5.88 -19.10 8.55
CA SER A 297 6.49 -20.38 8.94
C SER A 297 5.64 -21.58 8.52
N ILE A 298 4.31 -21.38 8.41
CA ILE A 298 3.34 -22.43 8.07
C ILE A 298 3.05 -22.45 6.56
N PHE A 299 2.74 -21.27 5.98
CA PHE A 299 2.31 -21.19 4.57
C PHE A 299 3.40 -20.72 3.61
N GLY A 300 4.65 -20.69 4.08
CA GLY A 300 5.80 -20.29 3.28
C GLY A 300 5.87 -18.79 3.03
N THR A 301 6.96 -18.37 2.41
CA THR A 301 7.30 -16.96 2.21
C THR A 301 7.12 -16.53 0.75
N TYR A 302 6.77 -15.28 0.56
CA TYR A 302 6.85 -14.58 -0.71
C TYR A 302 7.60 -13.27 -0.48
N ASP A 303 8.91 -13.33 -0.73
CA ASP A 303 9.78 -12.17 -0.60
C ASP A 303 10.00 -11.56 -1.97
N ARG A 304 9.84 -10.24 -2.07
CA ARG A 304 10.01 -9.51 -3.31
C ARG A 304 10.88 -8.28 -3.09
N LEU A 305 11.94 -8.21 -3.88
CA LEU A 305 12.84 -7.07 -3.96
C LEU A 305 12.71 -6.42 -5.33
N ASP A 306 12.19 -5.21 -5.36
CA ASP A 306 12.11 -4.41 -6.59
C ASP A 306 13.09 -3.26 -6.52
N ASN A 307 14.04 -3.23 -7.46
CA ASN A 307 14.98 -2.12 -7.64
C ASN A 307 14.62 -1.35 -8.89
N THR A 308 14.51 -0.04 -8.79
CA THR A 308 14.23 0.85 -9.91
C THR A 308 15.28 1.96 -9.94
N PHE A 309 16.06 1.99 -10.99
CA PHE A 309 16.98 3.09 -11.30
C PHE A 309 16.45 3.88 -12.50
N ARG A 310 16.57 5.18 -12.45
CA ARG A 310 16.22 6.10 -13.55
C ARG A 310 17.24 7.21 -13.64
N GLY A 311 17.59 7.52 -14.86
CA GLY A 311 18.46 8.65 -15.19
C GLY A 311 17.87 9.46 -16.33
N LYS A 312 17.97 10.76 -16.25
CA LYS A 312 17.68 11.69 -17.33
C LYS A 312 18.82 12.68 -17.45
N ILE A 313 19.38 12.76 -18.63
CA ILE A 313 20.48 13.70 -18.92
C ILE A 313 20.08 14.49 -20.15
N GLY A 314 20.25 15.79 -20.11
CA GLY A 314 19.97 16.60 -21.28
C GLY A 314 20.61 17.98 -21.23
N PHE A 315 20.49 18.65 -22.34
CA PHE A 315 20.93 20.03 -22.45
C PHE A 315 19.90 20.90 -23.20
N LYS A 316 19.98 22.20 -22.95
CA LYS A 316 19.17 23.22 -23.63
C LYS A 316 20.12 24.26 -24.20
N TYR A 317 19.95 24.60 -25.48
CA TYR A 317 20.74 25.59 -26.18
C TYR A 317 19.87 26.74 -26.68
N LYS A 318 20.12 27.95 -26.23
CA LYS A 318 19.46 29.17 -26.72
C LYS A 318 20.13 29.60 -28.04
N VAL A 319 19.37 29.62 -29.12
CA VAL A 319 19.87 29.97 -30.43
C VAL A 319 20.16 31.47 -30.53
N PRO A 320 21.41 31.89 -30.84
CA PRO A 320 21.72 33.31 -30.98
C PRO A 320 21.00 33.92 -32.17
N GLY A 321 20.55 35.16 -32.04
CA GLY A 321 19.88 35.91 -33.10
C GLY A 321 18.39 35.58 -33.33
N VAL A 322 17.84 34.65 -32.58
CA VAL A 322 16.40 34.36 -32.61
C VAL A 322 15.84 34.34 -31.17
N ASP A 323 15.19 35.44 -30.82
CA ASP A 323 14.65 35.59 -29.47
C ASP A 323 13.61 34.52 -29.16
N GLY A 324 13.77 33.89 -28.01
CA GLY A 324 12.84 32.85 -27.53
C GLY A 324 13.07 31.44 -28.10
N LEU A 325 13.96 31.25 -29.10
CA LEU A 325 14.24 29.93 -29.65
C LEU A 325 15.25 29.17 -28.77
N THR A 326 14.78 28.06 -28.19
CA THR A 326 15.61 27.13 -27.43
C THR A 326 15.51 25.73 -28.04
N LEU A 327 16.62 25.15 -28.42
CA LEU A 327 16.76 23.76 -28.82
C LEU A 327 17.17 22.92 -27.60
N GLY A 328 16.59 21.76 -27.43
CA GLY A 328 16.94 20.84 -26.35
C GLY A 328 16.80 19.39 -26.75
N THR A 329 17.60 18.56 -26.14
CA THR A 329 17.47 17.11 -26.22
C THR A 329 17.76 16.50 -24.85
N ASP A 330 17.13 15.37 -24.59
CA ASP A 330 17.39 14.57 -23.40
C ASP A 330 17.36 13.08 -23.74
N ILE A 331 18.08 12.29 -22.94
CA ILE A 331 18.10 10.83 -22.96
C ILE A 331 17.62 10.38 -21.59
N ASN A 332 16.68 9.42 -21.62
CA ASN A 332 16.09 8.82 -20.43
C ASN A 332 16.48 7.35 -20.31
#